data_bfcea210de73adf952d268bfe54c0d30
#
_entry.id   bfcea210de73adf952d268bfe54c0d30
#
_cell.length_a   1.000
_cell.length_b   1.000
_cell.length_c   1.000
_cell.angle_alpha   90.00
_cell.angle_beta   90.00
_cell.angle_gamma   90.00
#
_symmetry.space_group_name_H-M   'P 1'
#
loop_
_entity.id
_entity.type
_entity.pdbx_description
1 polymer ?
#
loop_
_entity_poly.entity_id
_entity_poly.type
_entity_poly.pdbx_seq_one_letter_code
_entity_poly.pdbx_strand_id
1 'polypeptide(L)'
;MYEPSGSRKLEALRQKPFRVAVYNCYETTEQFLTQSSTSLEEILYGTPAWVPMGVFVDQCGQDSDLASRPALSAIITEGWYDLILCKSLSHLHSHIVEALRCIACLEKKGIPVYFEAEDLYTRNHTDILNLTVGANIELLQEKAKEGRKRMNQRISCHEKCITDQEAAT
;
A
#
# COMPACT_ATOMS: atom_id res chain seq x y z
N MET A 1 16.04 -30.12 -4.87
CA MET A 1 16.45 -29.11 -3.89
C MET A 1 15.80 -27.79 -4.31
N TYR A 2 14.74 -27.41 -3.62
CA TYR A 2 14.04 -26.15 -3.88
C TYR A 2 14.84 -25.07 -3.15
N GLU A 3 15.66 -24.30 -3.85
CA GLU A 3 16.19 -23.06 -3.31
C GLU A 3 15.03 -22.07 -3.27
N PRO A 4 14.62 -21.56 -2.09
CA PRO A 4 13.71 -20.42 -2.07
C PRO A 4 14.49 -19.26 -2.70
N SER A 5 14.05 -18.82 -3.86
CA SER A 5 14.49 -17.59 -4.51
C SER A 5 14.13 -16.41 -3.61
N GLY A 6 14.84 -16.30 -2.49
CA GLY A 6 14.75 -15.15 -1.59
C GLY A 6 15.17 -13.91 -2.36
N SER A 7 14.36 -12.86 -2.30
CA SER A 7 14.73 -11.58 -2.87
C SER A 7 16.11 -11.16 -2.39
N ARG A 8 16.99 -10.77 -3.30
CA ARG A 8 18.33 -10.23 -2.96
C ARG A 8 18.23 -9.00 -2.04
N LYS A 9 17.16 -8.23 -2.16
CA LYS A 9 16.89 -7.07 -1.30
C LYS A 9 16.62 -7.52 0.13
N LEU A 10 15.74 -8.49 0.31
CA LEU A 10 15.41 -9.04 1.62
C LEU A 10 16.64 -9.68 2.26
N GLU A 11 17.41 -10.47 1.53
CA GLU A 11 18.65 -11.07 2.04
C GLU A 11 19.67 -10.01 2.51
N ALA A 12 19.82 -8.91 1.77
CA ALA A 12 20.67 -7.80 2.18
C ALA A 12 20.17 -7.12 3.46
N LEU A 13 18.85 -6.99 3.64
CA LEU A 13 18.24 -6.42 4.84
C LEU A 13 18.42 -7.34 6.05
N ARG A 14 18.36 -8.66 5.87
CA ARG A 14 18.54 -9.67 6.94
C ARG A 14 19.94 -9.67 7.56
N GLN A 15 20.92 -9.10 6.87
CA GLN A 15 22.29 -8.97 7.38
C GLN A 15 22.49 -7.76 8.31
N LYS A 16 21.51 -6.87 8.42
CA LYS A 16 21.61 -5.63 9.19
C LYS A 16 20.94 -5.77 10.56
N PRO A 17 21.53 -5.21 11.62
CA PRO A 17 20.94 -5.25 12.97
C PRO A 17 19.79 -4.25 13.08
N PHE A 18 18.59 -4.66 12.69
CA PHE A 18 17.40 -3.82 12.67
C PHE A 18 16.39 -4.19 13.76
N ARG A 19 15.66 -3.19 14.26
CA ARG A 19 14.41 -3.37 15.00
C ARG A 19 13.30 -3.46 13.98
N VAL A 20 12.71 -4.63 13.83
CA VAL A 20 11.80 -4.96 12.75
C VAL A 20 10.42 -5.30 13.26
N ALA A 21 9.39 -4.74 12.64
CA ALA A 21 8.01 -5.10 12.87
C ALA A 21 7.34 -5.55 11.57
N VAL A 22 6.27 -6.32 11.68
CA VAL A 22 5.38 -6.69 10.58
C VAL A 22 4.11 -5.85 10.70
N TYR A 23 3.65 -5.29 9.59
CA TYR A 23 2.37 -4.61 9.49
C TYR A 23 1.49 -5.22 8.41
N ASN A 24 0.23 -5.46 8.74
CA ASN A 24 -0.79 -5.92 7.81
C ASN A 24 -2.14 -5.23 8.07
N CYS A 25 -2.95 -5.13 7.03
CA CYS A 25 -4.33 -4.66 7.10
C CYS A 25 -5.25 -5.67 6.42
N TYR A 26 -6.34 -6.03 7.08
CA TYR A 26 -7.34 -6.96 6.57
C TYR A 26 -8.74 -6.37 6.76
N GLU A 27 -9.61 -6.55 5.78
CA GLU A 27 -11.00 -6.10 5.85
C GLU A 27 -11.85 -7.00 6.75
N THR A 28 -11.59 -8.30 6.71
CA THR A 28 -12.36 -9.30 7.45
C THR A 28 -11.47 -10.25 8.23
N THR A 29 -12.02 -10.84 9.28
CA THR A 29 -11.35 -11.91 10.05
C THR A 29 -11.03 -13.13 9.17
N GLU A 30 -11.86 -13.43 8.17
CA GLU A 30 -11.63 -14.53 7.24
C GLU A 30 -10.38 -14.27 6.38
N GLN A 31 -10.20 -13.05 5.87
CA GLN A 31 -8.97 -12.66 5.17
C GLN A 31 -7.75 -12.80 6.07
N PHE A 32 -7.86 -12.37 7.32
CA PHE A 32 -6.78 -12.55 8.30
C PHE A 32 -6.41 -14.01 8.47
N LEU A 33 -7.38 -14.90 8.63
CA LEU A 33 -7.13 -16.34 8.82
C LEU A 33 -6.57 -17.04 7.58
N THR A 34 -6.98 -16.60 6.38
CA THR A 34 -6.56 -17.21 5.11
C THR A 34 -5.26 -16.63 4.55
N GLN A 35 -4.99 -15.35 4.83
CA GLN A 35 -3.84 -14.60 4.33
C GLN A 35 -2.86 -14.26 5.44
N SER A 36 -2.97 -14.92 6.59
CA SER A 36 -2.09 -14.64 7.73
C SER A 36 -0.63 -14.60 7.28
N SER A 37 0.08 -13.60 7.76
CA SER A 37 1.45 -13.30 7.41
C SER A 37 2.47 -14.30 7.97
N THR A 38 2.10 -15.57 8.03
CA THR A 38 2.92 -16.64 8.59
C THR A 38 4.34 -16.60 8.02
N SER A 39 4.48 -16.35 6.71
CA SER A 39 5.79 -16.24 6.07
C SER A 39 6.61 -15.02 6.56
N LEU A 40 5.98 -13.86 6.76
CA LEU A 40 6.67 -12.66 7.26
C LEU A 40 7.02 -12.80 8.75
N GLU A 41 6.17 -13.44 9.54
CA GLU A 41 6.45 -13.76 10.95
C GLU A 41 7.62 -14.74 11.07
N GLU A 42 7.64 -15.77 10.25
CA GLU A 42 8.76 -16.72 10.18
C GLU A 42 10.07 -16.01 9.81
N ILE A 43 10.03 -15.10 8.84
CA ILE A 43 11.18 -14.29 8.46
C ILE A 43 11.60 -13.36 9.61
N LEU A 44 10.64 -12.71 10.28
CA LEU A 44 10.90 -11.81 11.40
C LEU A 44 11.62 -12.51 12.53
N TYR A 45 11.06 -13.63 13.00
CA TYR A 45 11.62 -14.37 14.14
C TYR A 45 12.80 -15.29 13.77
N GLY A 46 12.91 -15.67 12.50
CA GLY A 46 13.96 -16.52 11.96
C GLY A 46 15.23 -15.76 11.52
N THR A 47 15.29 -14.43 11.65
CA THR A 47 16.45 -13.63 11.26
C THR A 47 17.27 -13.22 12.50
N PRO A 48 18.45 -13.84 12.75
CA PRO A 48 19.18 -13.64 13.99
C PRO A 48 19.69 -12.22 14.22
N ALA A 49 19.92 -11.44 13.15
CA ALA A 49 20.39 -10.06 13.25
C ALA A 49 19.28 -9.08 13.66
N TRP A 50 18.01 -9.49 13.59
CA TRP A 50 16.89 -8.60 13.87
C TRP A 50 16.42 -8.68 15.31
N VAL A 51 15.97 -7.53 15.82
CA VAL A 51 15.21 -7.43 17.06
C VAL A 51 13.73 -7.37 16.68
N PRO A 52 12.95 -8.46 16.88
CA PRO A 52 11.54 -8.46 16.53
C PRO A 52 10.76 -7.56 17.49
N MET A 53 10.03 -6.59 16.91
CA MET A 53 9.23 -5.61 17.65
C MET A 53 7.74 -6.00 17.72
N GLY A 54 7.33 -6.99 16.94
CA GLY A 54 5.98 -7.53 16.94
C GLY A 54 5.28 -7.48 15.59
N VAL A 55 4.05 -7.95 15.59
CA VAL A 55 3.14 -7.97 14.45
C VAL A 55 1.97 -7.04 14.73
N PHE A 56 1.78 -6.06 13.88
CA PHE A 56 0.74 -5.03 13.98
C PHE A 56 -0.31 -5.27 12.90
N VAL A 57 -1.57 -5.28 13.29
CA VAL A 57 -2.69 -5.57 12.39
C VAL A 57 -3.79 -4.53 12.58
N ASP A 58 -4.20 -3.91 11.50
CA ASP A 58 -5.43 -3.12 11.44
C ASP A 58 -6.53 -3.92 10.73
N GLN A 59 -7.73 -3.86 11.26
CA GLN A 59 -8.92 -4.41 10.61
C GLN A 59 -9.76 -3.26 10.06
N CYS A 60 -9.55 -2.95 8.78
CA CYS A 60 -10.25 -1.87 8.08
C CYS A 60 -10.19 -2.10 6.56
N GLY A 61 -11.03 -1.39 5.81
CA GLY A 61 -10.94 -1.39 4.36
C GLY A 61 -9.58 -0.89 3.86
N GLN A 62 -9.08 -1.44 2.77
CA GLN A 62 -7.81 -1.02 2.19
C GLN A 62 -7.83 0.44 1.70
N ASP A 63 -9.03 1.00 1.47
CA ASP A 63 -9.25 2.40 1.11
C ASP A 63 -9.41 3.33 2.32
N SER A 64 -9.28 2.78 3.54
CA SER A 64 -9.39 3.57 4.76
C SER A 64 -8.21 4.50 4.94
N ASP A 65 -8.49 5.70 5.43
CA ASP A 65 -7.47 6.68 5.76
C ASP A 65 -6.60 6.27 6.96
N LEU A 66 -5.52 6.99 7.20
CA LEU A 66 -4.60 6.72 8.29
C LEU A 66 -5.27 6.83 9.68
N ALA A 67 -6.28 7.70 9.83
CA ALA A 67 -6.99 7.88 11.09
C ALA A 67 -7.79 6.62 11.49
N SER A 68 -8.22 5.83 10.51
CA SER A 68 -8.92 4.56 10.71
C SER A 68 -7.98 3.36 10.92
N ARG A 69 -6.67 3.60 11.03
CA ARG A 69 -5.62 2.58 11.16
C ARG A 69 -4.81 2.79 12.44
N PRO A 70 -5.34 2.40 13.60
CA PRO A 70 -4.69 2.66 14.88
C PRO A 70 -3.31 2.00 15.02
N ALA A 71 -3.12 0.77 14.48
CA ALA A 71 -1.83 0.09 14.54
C ALA A 71 -0.77 0.80 13.68
N LEU A 72 -1.11 1.21 12.45
CA LEU A 72 -0.20 1.97 11.60
C LEU A 72 0.10 3.36 12.19
N SER A 73 -0.90 4.02 12.75
CA SER A 73 -0.73 5.31 13.45
C SER A 73 0.21 5.18 14.65
N ALA A 74 0.11 4.10 15.42
CA ALA A 74 1.01 3.82 16.54
C ALA A 74 2.45 3.64 16.07
N ILE A 75 2.69 2.86 15.02
CA ILE A 75 4.01 2.67 14.41
C ILE A 75 4.64 4.02 14.02
N ILE A 76 3.88 4.88 13.34
CA ILE A 76 4.35 6.20 12.90
C ILE A 76 4.63 7.11 14.10
N THR A 77 3.80 7.07 15.13
CA THR A 77 3.93 7.90 16.32
C THR A 77 5.14 7.49 17.18
N GLU A 78 5.31 6.21 17.40
CA GLU A 78 6.41 5.66 18.20
C GLU A 78 7.77 5.89 17.53
N GLY A 79 7.89 5.61 16.24
CA GLY A 79 9.06 5.97 15.43
C GLY A 79 10.35 5.19 15.71
N TRP A 80 10.30 4.06 16.43
CA TRP A 80 11.51 3.33 16.90
C TRP A 80 11.89 2.14 16.01
N TYR A 81 11.27 2.01 14.87
CA TYR A 81 11.48 0.88 13.97
C TYR A 81 12.53 1.22 12.92
N ASP A 82 13.41 0.28 12.65
CA ASP A 82 14.42 0.42 11.60
C ASP A 82 13.95 -0.16 10.26
N LEU A 83 12.93 -1.02 10.31
CA LEU A 83 12.30 -1.64 9.14
C LEU A 83 10.88 -2.13 9.47
N ILE A 84 9.95 -1.88 8.58
CA ILE A 84 8.63 -2.51 8.59
C ILE A 84 8.55 -3.52 7.43
N LEU A 85 8.11 -4.74 7.75
CA LEU A 85 7.76 -5.73 6.75
C LEU A 85 6.27 -5.68 6.48
N CYS A 86 5.88 -5.61 5.23
CA CYS A 86 4.51 -5.62 4.80
C CYS A 86 4.31 -6.65 3.69
N LYS A 87 3.19 -7.35 3.67
CA LYS A 87 2.92 -8.39 2.67
C LYS A 87 2.83 -7.79 1.27
N SER A 88 2.12 -6.69 1.14
CA SER A 88 1.88 -6.00 -0.14
C SER A 88 1.63 -4.52 0.09
N LEU A 89 1.89 -3.71 -0.94
CA LEU A 89 1.59 -2.28 -0.95
C LEU A 89 0.11 -1.99 -0.66
N SER A 90 -0.80 -2.86 -1.10
CA SER A 90 -2.24 -2.76 -0.84
C SER A 90 -2.61 -2.79 0.64
N HIS A 91 -1.76 -3.31 1.52
CA HIS A 91 -1.95 -3.24 2.97
C HIS A 91 -1.75 -1.83 3.54
N LEU A 92 -1.02 -0.96 2.84
CA LEU A 92 -0.99 0.47 3.17
C LEU A 92 -2.19 1.20 2.59
N HIS A 93 -2.46 1.01 1.31
CA HIS A 93 -3.65 1.54 0.63
C HIS A 93 -3.84 0.84 -0.72
N SER A 94 -5.10 0.70 -1.19
CA SER A 94 -5.42 0.14 -2.50
C SER A 94 -5.01 1.06 -3.66
N HIS A 95 -5.00 2.38 -3.43
CA HIS A 95 -4.55 3.37 -4.40
C HIS A 95 -3.08 3.73 -4.21
N ILE A 96 -2.28 3.66 -5.27
CA ILE A 96 -0.83 3.91 -5.24
C ILE A 96 -0.50 5.30 -4.68
N VAL A 97 -1.28 6.32 -5.03
CA VAL A 97 -1.05 7.70 -4.58
C VAL A 97 -1.15 7.82 -3.05
N GLU A 98 -2.17 7.20 -2.46
CA GLU A 98 -2.36 7.22 -1.01
C GLU A 98 -1.33 6.32 -0.30
N ALA A 99 -0.97 5.19 -0.90
CA ALA A 99 0.13 4.37 -0.40
C ALA A 99 1.45 5.14 -0.35
N LEU A 100 1.77 5.93 -1.38
CA LEU A 100 2.93 6.83 -1.38
C LEU A 100 2.87 7.88 -0.28
N ARG A 101 1.69 8.41 0.04
CA ARG A 101 1.51 9.34 1.18
C ARG A 101 1.81 8.66 2.51
N CYS A 102 1.34 7.43 2.70
CA CYS A 102 1.67 6.64 3.88
C CYS A 102 3.18 6.37 3.98
N ILE A 103 3.83 5.99 2.87
CA ILE A 103 5.28 5.81 2.80
C ILE A 103 6.00 7.11 3.16
N ALA A 104 5.55 8.26 2.65
CA ALA A 104 6.14 9.55 2.97
C ALA A 104 6.00 9.92 4.45
N CYS A 105 4.89 9.55 5.10
CA CYS A 105 4.73 9.72 6.55
C CYS A 105 5.71 8.86 7.34
N LEU A 106 5.93 7.62 6.94
CA LEU A 106 6.91 6.70 7.54
C LEU A 106 8.35 7.21 7.32
N GLU A 107 8.67 7.63 6.10
CA GLU A 107 10.01 8.18 5.77
C GLU A 107 10.35 9.45 6.57
N LYS A 108 9.39 10.33 6.85
CA LYS A 108 9.58 11.48 7.74
C LYS A 108 10.03 11.08 9.15
N LYS A 109 9.69 9.87 9.58
CA LYS A 109 10.12 9.26 10.84
C LYS A 109 11.37 8.39 10.69
N GLY A 110 11.91 8.30 9.49
CA GLY A 110 13.06 7.45 9.20
C GLY A 110 12.75 5.96 9.16
N ILE A 111 11.49 5.58 8.96
CA ILE A 111 11.02 4.19 8.97
C ILE A 111 10.83 3.69 7.53
N PRO A 112 11.75 2.89 6.99
CA PRO A 112 11.58 2.26 5.69
C PRO A 112 10.64 1.06 5.76
N VAL A 113 10.03 0.73 4.61
CA VAL A 113 9.14 -0.43 4.46
C VAL A 113 9.68 -1.34 3.36
N TYR A 114 9.60 -2.65 3.59
CA TYR A 114 9.81 -3.67 2.59
C TYR A 114 8.47 -4.38 2.30
N PHE A 115 8.08 -4.42 1.04
CA PHE A 115 6.88 -5.11 0.55
C PHE A 115 7.28 -6.42 -0.13
N GLU A 116 6.80 -7.54 0.43
CA GLU A 116 7.19 -8.87 -0.04
C GLU A 116 6.66 -9.16 -1.45
N ALA A 117 5.38 -8.89 -1.70
CA ALA A 117 4.73 -9.23 -2.97
C ALA A 117 5.32 -8.48 -4.17
N GLU A 118 5.70 -7.22 -3.98
CA GLU A 118 6.27 -6.37 -5.02
C GLU A 118 7.81 -6.40 -5.04
N ASP A 119 8.44 -7.07 -4.07
CA ASP A 119 9.90 -7.01 -3.85
C ASP A 119 10.42 -5.56 -3.83
N LEU A 120 9.72 -4.69 -3.11
CA LEU A 120 9.95 -3.26 -3.08
C LEU A 120 10.48 -2.82 -1.71
N TYR A 121 11.58 -2.07 -1.72
CA TYR A 121 12.16 -1.46 -0.53
C TYR A 121 12.16 0.07 -0.66
N THR A 122 11.52 0.78 0.27
CA THR A 122 11.27 2.23 0.13
C THR A 122 12.52 3.09 0.13
N ARG A 123 13.64 2.61 0.65
CA ARG A 123 14.95 3.29 0.53
C ARG A 123 15.74 2.92 -0.73
N ASN A 124 15.23 2.03 -1.55
CA ASN A 124 15.79 1.78 -2.87
C ASN A 124 15.26 2.84 -3.85
N HIS A 125 16.16 3.66 -4.38
CA HIS A 125 15.79 4.78 -5.25
C HIS A 125 15.04 4.33 -6.51
N THR A 126 15.43 3.23 -7.12
CA THR A 126 14.77 2.67 -8.30
C THR A 126 13.35 2.21 -8.00
N ASP A 127 13.14 1.58 -6.83
CA ASP A 127 11.82 1.11 -6.41
C ASP A 127 10.85 2.29 -6.23
N ILE A 128 11.29 3.34 -5.55
CA ILE A 128 10.48 4.56 -5.35
C ILE A 128 10.20 5.28 -6.67
N LEU A 129 11.17 5.33 -7.57
CA LEU A 129 10.97 5.92 -8.90
C LEU A 129 9.91 5.17 -9.69
N ASN A 130 9.96 3.84 -9.72
CA ASN A 130 8.98 3.00 -10.39
C ASN A 130 7.57 3.19 -9.78
N LEU A 131 7.48 3.28 -8.47
CA LEU A 131 6.22 3.52 -7.76
C LEU A 131 5.64 4.91 -8.11
N THR A 132 6.48 5.92 -8.19
CA THR A 132 6.09 7.29 -8.57
C THR A 132 5.57 7.35 -10.01
N VAL A 133 6.20 6.64 -10.93
CA VAL A 133 5.72 6.51 -12.31
C VAL A 133 4.36 5.82 -12.34
N GLY A 134 4.18 4.73 -11.58
CA GLY A 134 2.89 4.05 -11.44
C GLY A 134 1.78 4.97 -10.92
N ALA A 135 2.06 5.76 -9.89
CA ALA A 135 1.13 6.74 -9.33
C ALA A 135 0.72 7.82 -10.36
N ASN A 136 1.66 8.32 -11.16
CA ASN A 136 1.37 9.27 -12.22
C ASN A 136 0.46 8.68 -13.31
N ILE A 137 0.66 7.42 -13.67
CA ILE A 137 -0.20 6.71 -14.63
C ILE A 137 -1.62 6.58 -14.07
N GLU A 138 -1.77 6.20 -12.81
CA GLU A 138 -3.08 6.07 -12.13
C GLU A 138 -3.83 7.41 -12.14
N LEU A 139 -3.18 8.51 -11.76
CA LEU A 139 -3.76 9.85 -11.79
C LEU A 139 -4.23 10.29 -13.19
N LEU A 140 -3.45 9.95 -14.23
CA LEU A 140 -3.84 10.25 -15.61
C LEU A 140 -5.05 9.43 -16.03
N GLN A 141 -5.14 8.17 -15.64
CA GLN A 141 -6.28 7.31 -15.92
C GLN A 141 -7.55 7.78 -15.20
N GLU A 142 -7.46 8.23 -13.96
CA GLU A 142 -8.59 8.78 -13.21
C GLU A 142 -9.11 10.05 -13.85
N LYS A 143 -8.23 10.99 -14.21
CA LYS A 143 -8.61 12.22 -14.94
C LYS A 143 -9.29 11.92 -16.28
N ALA A 144 -8.81 10.94 -17.01
CA ALA A 144 -9.42 10.50 -18.26
C ALA A 144 -10.83 9.92 -18.06
N LYS A 145 -11.03 9.12 -16.99
CA LYS A 145 -12.35 8.58 -16.61
C LYS A 145 -13.32 9.68 -16.23
N GLU A 146 -12.89 10.67 -15.46
CA GLU A 146 -13.72 11.82 -15.08
C GLU A 146 -14.11 12.67 -16.30
N GLY A 147 -13.15 12.91 -17.19
CA GLY A 147 -13.41 13.63 -18.45
C GLY A 147 -14.47 12.94 -19.30
N ARG A 148 -14.41 11.60 -19.43
CA ARG A 148 -15.44 10.81 -20.15
C ARG A 148 -16.81 10.90 -19.48
N LYS A 149 -16.88 10.81 -18.14
CA LYS A 149 -18.13 10.94 -17.39
C LYS A 149 -18.78 12.31 -17.62
N ARG A 150 -17.99 13.40 -17.57
CA ARG A 150 -18.48 14.78 -17.83
C ARG A 150 -18.97 14.94 -19.25
N MET A 151 -18.28 14.36 -20.23
CA MET A 151 -18.68 14.40 -21.64
C MET A 151 -20.00 13.66 -21.87
N ASN A 152 -20.15 12.44 -21.32
CA ASN A 152 -21.37 11.66 -21.42
C ASN A 152 -22.58 12.37 -20.78
N GLN A 153 -22.37 13.04 -19.63
CA GLN A 153 -23.42 13.83 -18.98
C GLN A 153 -23.86 15.01 -19.87
N ARG A 154 -22.93 15.71 -20.56
CA ARG A 154 -23.25 16.79 -21.48
C ARG A 154 -24.06 16.31 -22.69
N ILE A 155 -23.68 15.17 -23.26
CA ILE A 155 -24.41 14.56 -24.40
C ILE A 155 -25.82 14.19 -23.97
N SER A 156 -25.98 13.51 -22.82
CA SER A 156 -27.31 13.13 -22.31
C SER A 156 -28.21 14.33 -22.00
N CYS A 157 -27.65 15.42 -21.48
CA CYS A 157 -28.42 16.66 -21.28
C CYS A 157 -28.83 17.29 -22.61
N HIS A 158 -27.96 17.23 -23.62
CA HIS A 158 -28.29 17.83 -24.95
C HIS A 158 -29.38 17.02 -25.67
N GLU A 159 -29.32 15.69 -25.60
CA GLU A 159 -30.37 14.79 -26.14
C GLU A 159 -31.74 15.04 -25.48
N LYS A 160 -31.78 15.21 -24.15
CA LYS A 160 -33.03 15.56 -23.44
C LYS A 160 -33.61 16.91 -23.86
N CYS A 161 -32.77 17.92 -24.03
CA CYS A 161 -33.24 19.24 -24.52
C CYS A 161 -33.85 19.17 -25.91
N ILE A 162 -33.34 18.33 -26.81
CA ILE A 162 -33.86 18.15 -28.16
C ILE A 162 -35.22 17.45 -28.13
N THR A 163 -35.36 16.38 -27.35
CA THR A 163 -36.62 15.63 -27.20
C THR A 163 -37.73 16.45 -26.57
N ASP A 164 -37.42 17.33 -25.62
CA ASP A 164 -38.41 18.23 -24.98
C ASP A 164 -38.86 19.34 -25.93
N GLN A 165 -38.04 19.78 -26.89
CA GLN A 165 -38.43 20.74 -27.93
C GLN A 165 -39.30 20.13 -29.01
N GLU A 166 -39.10 18.87 -29.39
CA GLU A 166 -39.95 18.17 -30.37
C GLU A 166 -41.31 17.78 -29.79
N ALA A 167 -41.42 17.56 -28.45
CA ALA A 167 -42.68 17.27 -27.79
C ALA A 167 -43.57 18.50 -27.56
N ALA A 168 -43.04 19.72 -27.72
CA ALA A 168 -43.74 20.99 -27.52
C ALA A 168 -44.32 21.60 -28.82
N THR A 169 -44.18 20.91 -29.96
CA THR A 169 -44.75 21.33 -31.29
C THR A 169 -45.90 20.43 -31.64
#